data_f4fce209358a03a2a233717facc90fec
#
_entry.id   f4fce209358a03a2a233717facc90fec
#
_cell.length_a   1.000
_cell.length_b   1.000
_cell.length_c   1.000
_cell.angle_alpha   90.00
_cell.angle_beta   90.00
_cell.angle_gamma   90.00
#
_symmetry.space_group_name_H-M   'P 1'
#
loop_
_entity.id
_entity.type
_entity.pdbx_description
1 polymer ?
#
loop_
_entity_poly.entity_id
_entity_poly.type
_entity_poly.pdbx_seq_one_letter_code
_entity_poly.pdbx_strand_id
1 'polypeptide(L)'
;MITLRQLHYLTALARHRHFGRAAADCAVTQPALSMQVRELEREIGAELVERRPGAIALTDTGLEVAQRAEQILAATRDLVDFARHRDLLSGPLRLGIIPTLAPYILPRVLPQLQAKCPQLRLEVRETQTKLLLDELNRGELDAVLLALPVEGAEVETLVLFDDAFLLAVPAADALPARSRVGVEDVDQGRLILLEEGHCLRDQALAFCATPRRDAPAGLGATSLATVMQMVANGYGVTLLPEVAVDVEGRDRRVKLLRFSAPEPARTIGLAWRPTSPRRKDFEALGKIVADALGAAKLHARRATLQPAK
;
A
#
# COMPACT_ATOMS: atom_id res chain seq x y z
N MET A 1 30.61 22.18 -0.62
CA MET A 1 29.88 21.26 -1.56
C MET A 1 29.08 20.27 -0.73
N ILE A 2 27.77 20.17 -0.98
CA ILE A 2 26.86 19.28 -0.30
C ILE A 2 27.26 17.80 -0.55
N THR A 3 27.26 16.98 0.48
CA THR A 3 27.62 15.55 0.41
C THR A 3 26.41 14.65 0.66
N LEU A 4 26.40 13.43 0.07
CA LEU A 4 25.34 12.42 0.35
C LEU A 4 25.26 12.06 1.82
N ARG A 5 26.37 12.13 2.55
CA ARG A 5 26.42 11.88 3.99
C ARG A 5 25.63 12.94 4.77
N GLN A 6 25.77 14.21 4.43
CA GLN A 6 25.02 15.31 5.05
C GLN A 6 23.52 15.17 4.78
N LEU A 7 23.15 14.82 3.55
CA LEU A 7 21.76 14.55 3.18
C LEU A 7 21.18 13.39 4.00
N HIS A 8 21.94 12.29 4.15
CA HIS A 8 21.54 11.14 4.97
C HIS A 8 21.34 11.52 6.44
N TYR A 9 22.20 12.36 7.01
CA TYR A 9 22.04 12.81 8.38
C TYR A 9 20.83 13.72 8.59
N LEU A 10 20.53 14.59 7.63
CA LEU A 10 19.33 15.43 7.68
C LEU A 10 18.06 14.57 7.60
N THR A 11 17.99 13.59 6.70
CA THR A 11 16.83 12.69 6.58
C THR A 11 16.63 11.82 7.83
N ALA A 12 17.70 11.32 8.44
CA ALA A 12 17.63 10.62 9.72
C ALA A 12 17.11 11.54 10.84
N LEU A 13 17.56 12.81 10.87
CA LEU A 13 17.10 13.79 11.85
C LEU A 13 15.61 14.14 11.66
N ALA A 14 15.15 14.26 10.40
CA ALA A 14 13.75 14.49 10.06
C ALA A 14 12.84 13.36 10.60
N ARG A 15 13.30 12.11 10.46
CA ARG A 15 12.60 10.91 10.89
C ARG A 15 12.52 10.78 12.42
N HIS A 16 13.65 10.94 13.08
CA HIS A 16 13.76 10.69 14.52
C HIS A 16 13.40 11.89 15.40
N ARG A 17 13.45 13.12 14.85
CA ARG A 17 13.25 14.39 15.56
C ARG A 17 14.05 14.46 16.88
N HIS A 18 15.21 13.81 16.89
CA HIS A 18 16.09 13.70 18.06
C HIS A 18 17.54 13.39 17.61
N PHE A 19 18.48 14.29 17.89
CA PHE A 19 19.89 14.14 17.46
C PHE A 19 20.53 12.82 17.90
N GLY A 20 20.32 12.40 19.14
CA GLY A 20 20.93 11.16 19.66
C GLY A 20 20.39 9.92 18.93
N ARG A 21 19.06 9.84 18.69
CA ARG A 21 18.46 8.72 17.94
C ARG A 21 18.89 8.72 16.47
N ALA A 22 18.91 9.88 15.83
CA ALA A 22 19.39 10.02 14.47
C ALA A 22 20.87 9.64 14.33
N ALA A 23 21.71 10.02 15.30
CA ALA A 23 23.13 9.66 15.32
C ALA A 23 23.33 8.15 15.49
N ALA A 24 22.56 7.51 16.36
CA ALA A 24 22.58 6.05 16.53
C ALA A 24 22.16 5.32 15.25
N ASP A 25 21.10 5.79 14.56
CA ASP A 25 20.63 5.25 13.28
C ASP A 25 21.71 5.36 12.19
N CYS A 26 22.46 6.46 12.18
CA CYS A 26 23.56 6.69 11.24
C CYS A 26 24.91 6.08 11.68
N ALA A 27 24.97 5.35 12.79
CA ALA A 27 26.18 4.78 13.38
C ALA A 27 27.31 5.81 13.61
N VAL A 28 26.95 7.01 14.10
CA VAL A 28 27.89 8.10 14.40
C VAL A 28 27.62 8.70 15.79
N THR A 29 28.54 9.56 16.26
CA THR A 29 28.31 10.31 17.50
C THR A 29 27.37 11.49 17.27
N GLN A 30 26.58 11.87 18.28
CA GLN A 30 25.68 13.02 18.20
C GLN A 30 26.40 14.34 17.84
N PRO A 31 27.59 14.67 18.40
CA PRO A 31 28.33 15.86 17.98
C PRO A 31 28.73 15.86 16.50
N ALA A 32 29.15 14.68 15.97
CA ALA A 32 29.51 14.54 14.56
C ALA A 32 28.31 14.80 13.63
N LEU A 33 27.14 14.20 13.93
CA LEU A 33 25.91 14.45 13.17
C LEU A 33 25.50 15.93 13.26
N SER A 34 25.50 16.52 14.45
CA SER A 34 25.11 17.93 14.64
C SER A 34 26.04 18.88 13.89
N MET A 35 27.35 18.60 13.83
CA MET A 35 28.32 19.38 13.08
C MET A 35 28.01 19.31 11.56
N GLN A 36 27.76 18.13 11.03
CA GLN A 36 27.50 17.94 9.61
C GLN A 36 26.17 18.58 9.16
N VAL A 37 25.13 18.55 10.02
CA VAL A 37 23.89 19.26 9.76
C VAL A 37 24.10 20.78 9.72
N ARG A 38 24.90 21.34 10.66
CA ARG A 38 25.25 22.79 10.62
C ARG A 38 26.08 23.16 9.39
N GLU A 39 26.92 22.27 8.93
CA GLU A 39 27.69 22.50 7.72
C GLU A 39 26.81 22.50 6.48
N LEU A 40 25.82 21.62 6.43
CA LEU A 40 24.79 21.61 5.40
C LEU A 40 23.95 22.91 5.42
N GLU A 41 23.52 23.37 6.60
CA GLU A 41 22.85 24.66 6.77
C GLU A 41 23.66 25.84 6.21
N ARG A 42 24.97 25.83 6.46
CA ARG A 42 25.90 26.88 5.94
C ARG A 42 26.05 26.79 4.40
N GLU A 43 26.15 25.61 3.85
CA GLU A 43 26.25 25.39 2.39
C GLU A 43 24.96 25.78 1.67
N ILE A 44 23.80 25.51 2.27
CA ILE A 44 22.49 25.88 1.72
C ILE A 44 22.17 27.37 1.94
N GLY A 45 22.73 27.96 3.00
CA GLY A 45 22.45 29.35 3.37
C GLY A 45 21.14 29.56 4.11
N ALA A 46 20.58 28.50 4.70
CA ALA A 46 19.32 28.55 5.46
C ALA A 46 19.36 27.64 6.69
N GLU A 47 18.65 28.01 7.74
CA GLU A 47 18.43 27.15 8.90
C GLU A 47 17.43 26.03 8.53
N LEU A 48 17.83 24.79 8.74
CA LEU A 48 17.01 23.61 8.49
C LEU A 48 16.41 23.02 9.75
N VAL A 49 16.98 23.36 10.93
CA VAL A 49 16.62 22.78 12.22
C VAL A 49 16.36 23.88 13.26
N GLU A 50 15.15 23.90 13.78
CA GLU A 50 14.82 24.69 14.97
C GLU A 50 15.28 23.96 16.22
N ARG A 51 16.13 24.62 17.02
CA ARG A 51 16.64 24.10 18.28
C ARG A 51 15.90 24.73 19.44
N ARG A 52 14.78 24.11 19.83
CA ARG A 52 14.04 24.51 21.03
C ARG A 52 14.48 23.70 22.24
N PRO A 53 14.49 24.24 23.47
CA PRO A 53 14.77 23.47 24.66
C PRO A 53 13.83 22.26 24.76
N GLY A 54 14.37 21.06 24.75
CA GLY A 54 13.61 19.80 24.88
C GLY A 54 12.91 19.27 23.63
N ALA A 55 12.93 19.99 22.50
CA ALA A 55 12.33 19.55 21.25
C ALA A 55 13.15 19.98 20.03
N ILE A 56 13.22 19.12 19.02
CA ILE A 56 13.81 19.41 17.72
C ILE A 56 12.70 19.36 16.69
N ALA A 57 12.55 20.44 15.93
CA ALA A 57 11.70 20.51 14.77
C ALA A 57 12.55 20.88 13.54
N LEU A 58 12.17 20.45 12.36
CA LEU A 58 12.69 21.04 11.14
C LEU A 58 11.91 22.31 10.84
N THR A 59 12.61 23.29 10.24
CA THR A 59 11.97 24.44 9.64
C THR A 59 11.18 23.99 8.40
N ASP A 60 10.31 24.85 7.85
CA ASP A 60 9.62 24.54 6.58
C ASP A 60 10.65 24.27 5.47
N THR A 61 11.72 25.08 5.38
CA THR A 61 12.84 24.86 4.48
C THR A 61 13.53 23.53 4.78
N GLY A 62 13.71 23.19 6.06
CA GLY A 62 14.30 21.91 6.49
C GLY A 62 13.48 20.69 6.05
N LEU A 63 12.14 20.77 6.12
CA LEU A 63 11.24 19.72 5.66
C LEU A 63 11.35 19.53 4.14
N GLU A 64 11.33 20.60 3.37
CA GLU A 64 11.46 20.57 1.92
C GLU A 64 12.84 20.02 1.48
N VAL A 65 13.92 20.49 2.13
CA VAL A 65 15.28 19.99 1.85
C VAL A 65 15.42 18.51 2.23
N ALA A 66 14.80 18.07 3.34
CA ALA A 66 14.82 16.66 3.73
C ALA A 66 14.09 15.78 2.71
N GLN A 67 12.95 16.23 2.20
CA GLN A 67 12.21 15.51 1.15
C GLN A 67 13.03 15.38 -0.14
N ARG A 68 13.66 16.46 -0.59
CA ARG A 68 14.57 16.44 -1.77
C ARG A 68 15.80 15.57 -1.51
N ALA A 69 16.33 15.58 -0.30
CA ALA A 69 17.45 14.74 0.09
C ALA A 69 17.09 13.23 0.01
N GLU A 70 15.88 12.84 0.40
CA GLU A 70 15.39 11.47 0.24
C GLU A 70 15.36 11.05 -1.23
N GLN A 71 14.89 11.92 -2.13
CA GLN A 71 14.89 11.66 -3.58
C GLN A 71 16.31 11.48 -4.14
N ILE A 72 17.26 12.33 -3.77
CA ILE A 72 18.67 12.24 -4.19
C ILE A 72 19.29 10.93 -3.70
N LEU A 73 19.07 10.57 -2.44
CA LEU A 73 19.57 9.33 -1.85
C LEU A 73 18.93 8.10 -2.51
N ALA A 74 17.66 8.15 -2.87
CA ALA A 74 16.99 7.11 -3.64
C ALA A 74 17.59 6.97 -5.04
N ALA A 75 17.78 8.09 -5.78
CA ALA A 75 18.40 8.09 -7.09
C ALA A 75 19.84 7.54 -7.07
N THR A 76 20.59 7.78 -5.99
CA THR A 76 21.94 7.20 -5.81
C THR A 76 21.87 5.67 -5.66
N ARG A 77 20.88 5.14 -4.94
CA ARG A 77 20.64 3.70 -4.85
C ARG A 77 20.25 3.11 -6.20
N ASP A 78 19.34 3.78 -6.91
CA ASP A 78 18.91 3.38 -8.26
C ASP A 78 20.12 3.28 -9.23
N LEU A 79 21.09 4.21 -9.12
CA LEU A 79 22.33 4.15 -9.90
C LEU A 79 23.17 2.90 -9.60
N VAL A 80 23.30 2.54 -8.33
CA VAL A 80 24.02 1.32 -7.91
C VAL A 80 23.30 0.07 -8.38
N ASP A 81 21.98 0.05 -8.27
CA ASP A 81 21.14 -1.05 -8.72
C ASP A 81 21.21 -1.22 -10.24
N PHE A 82 21.17 -0.13 -11.00
CA PHE A 82 21.39 -0.15 -12.46
C PHE A 82 22.71 -0.81 -12.84
N ALA A 83 23.78 -0.45 -12.16
CA ALA A 83 25.12 -0.99 -12.46
C ALA A 83 25.26 -2.49 -12.13
N ARG A 84 24.49 -2.98 -11.17
CA ARG A 84 24.54 -4.38 -10.68
C ARG A 84 23.51 -5.28 -11.34
N HIS A 85 22.41 -4.72 -11.84
CA HIS A 85 21.28 -5.48 -12.36
C HIS A 85 21.53 -5.86 -13.83
N ARG A 86 21.67 -7.15 -14.11
CA ARG A 86 21.94 -7.67 -15.45
C ARG A 86 20.83 -8.55 -16.02
N ASP A 87 20.12 -9.29 -15.14
CA ASP A 87 19.11 -10.26 -15.54
C ASP A 87 17.73 -9.88 -15.02
N LEU A 88 16.70 -10.13 -15.82
CA LEU A 88 15.30 -9.84 -15.50
C LEU A 88 14.86 -10.60 -14.25
N LEU A 89 14.23 -9.91 -13.28
CA LEU A 89 13.74 -10.47 -12.02
C LEU A 89 14.82 -11.31 -11.30
N SER A 90 16.01 -10.76 -11.14
CA SER A 90 17.12 -11.37 -10.39
C SER A 90 17.56 -10.48 -9.22
N GLY A 91 18.32 -11.05 -8.26
CA GLY A 91 18.81 -10.33 -7.08
C GLY A 91 17.72 -9.90 -6.11
N PRO A 92 17.99 -8.93 -5.21
CA PRO A 92 17.02 -8.48 -4.23
C PRO A 92 15.91 -7.64 -4.88
N LEU A 93 14.67 -7.85 -4.46
CA LEU A 93 13.49 -7.06 -4.84
C LEU A 93 12.64 -6.82 -3.58
N ARG A 94 12.52 -5.58 -3.17
CA ARG A 94 11.74 -5.15 -2.00
C ARG A 94 10.36 -4.71 -2.46
N LEU A 95 9.37 -5.57 -2.24
CA LEU A 95 7.99 -5.37 -2.65
C LEU A 95 7.13 -4.96 -1.46
N GLY A 96 6.58 -3.75 -1.50
CA GLY A 96 5.50 -3.32 -0.62
C GLY A 96 4.17 -3.89 -1.09
N ILE A 97 3.30 -4.26 -0.16
CA ILE A 97 1.97 -4.75 -0.48
C ILE A 97 0.98 -4.36 0.63
N ILE A 98 -0.22 -3.92 0.25
CA ILE A 98 -1.25 -3.54 1.22
C ILE A 98 -1.87 -4.77 1.88
N PRO A 99 -2.31 -4.68 3.17
CA PRO A 99 -2.82 -5.81 3.94
C PRO A 99 -4.06 -6.47 3.35
N THR A 100 -4.84 -5.74 2.57
CA THR A 100 -6.04 -6.28 1.90
C THR A 100 -5.73 -7.04 0.60
N LEU A 101 -4.45 -7.20 0.25
CA LEU A 101 -3.97 -7.97 -0.89
C LEU A 101 -2.98 -9.08 -0.49
N ALA A 102 -2.05 -8.78 0.42
CA ALA A 102 -0.94 -9.67 0.75
C ALA A 102 -1.37 -11.12 1.06
N PRO A 103 -2.28 -11.39 1.99
CA PRO A 103 -2.67 -12.76 2.37
C PRO A 103 -3.35 -13.53 1.24
N TYR A 104 -3.94 -12.83 0.28
CA TYR A 104 -4.78 -13.42 -0.78
C TYR A 104 -4.03 -13.61 -2.10
N ILE A 105 -3.03 -12.77 -2.35
CA ILE A 105 -2.25 -12.78 -3.60
C ILE A 105 -0.96 -13.60 -3.45
N LEU A 106 -0.22 -13.40 -2.36
CA LEU A 106 1.09 -14.04 -2.18
C LEU A 106 1.05 -15.58 -2.29
N PRO A 107 0.07 -16.30 -1.73
CA PRO A 107 0.03 -17.78 -1.87
C PRO A 107 -0.05 -18.26 -3.30
N ARG A 108 -0.57 -17.44 -4.23
CA ARG A 108 -0.69 -17.77 -5.65
C ARG A 108 0.54 -17.33 -6.46
N VAL A 109 1.15 -16.21 -6.05
CA VAL A 109 2.26 -15.58 -6.78
C VAL A 109 3.61 -16.19 -6.39
N LEU A 110 3.86 -16.46 -5.11
CA LEU A 110 5.15 -16.95 -4.62
C LEU A 110 5.61 -18.24 -5.29
N PRO A 111 4.77 -19.28 -5.49
CA PRO A 111 5.20 -20.51 -6.20
C PRO A 111 5.59 -20.22 -7.64
N GLN A 112 4.91 -19.29 -8.33
CA GLN A 112 5.25 -18.94 -9.71
C GLN A 112 6.57 -18.17 -9.79
N LEU A 113 6.82 -17.26 -8.84
CA LEU A 113 8.10 -16.53 -8.76
C LEU A 113 9.25 -17.49 -8.49
N GLN A 114 9.10 -18.43 -7.56
CA GLN A 114 10.13 -19.45 -7.28
C GLN A 114 10.44 -20.30 -8.50
N ALA A 115 9.43 -20.71 -9.28
CA ALA A 115 9.61 -21.55 -10.44
C ALA A 115 10.21 -20.79 -11.65
N LYS A 116 9.76 -19.53 -11.88
CA LYS A 116 10.16 -18.76 -13.08
C LYS A 116 11.40 -17.88 -12.84
N CYS A 117 11.65 -17.48 -11.61
CA CYS A 117 12.69 -16.51 -11.25
C CYS A 117 13.51 -17.00 -10.02
N PRO A 118 14.24 -18.13 -10.15
CA PRO A 118 14.92 -18.79 -9.02
C PRO A 118 16.05 -17.92 -8.40
N GLN A 119 16.56 -16.93 -9.13
CA GLN A 119 17.59 -16.01 -8.65
C GLN A 119 16.99 -14.76 -7.97
N LEU A 120 15.66 -14.60 -7.97
CA LEU A 120 14.99 -13.50 -7.30
C LEU A 120 14.99 -13.71 -5.79
N ARG A 121 15.47 -12.71 -5.05
CA ARG A 121 15.36 -12.66 -3.59
C ARG A 121 14.29 -11.65 -3.24
N LEU A 122 13.05 -12.12 -3.09
CA LEU A 122 11.92 -11.27 -2.77
C LEU A 122 11.89 -10.97 -1.27
N GLU A 123 11.87 -9.69 -0.93
CA GLU A 123 11.58 -9.19 0.41
C GLU A 123 10.20 -8.53 0.39
N VAL A 124 9.31 -8.94 1.30
CA VAL A 124 7.93 -8.43 1.34
C VAL A 124 7.74 -7.53 2.55
N ARG A 125 7.20 -6.35 2.32
CA ARG A 125 6.78 -5.40 3.33
C ARG A 125 5.27 -5.21 3.27
N GLU A 126 4.55 -5.65 4.30
CA GLU A 126 3.11 -5.46 4.41
C GLU A 126 2.81 -4.31 5.37
N THR A 127 2.18 -3.24 4.88
CA THR A 127 1.69 -2.11 5.69
C THR A 127 0.71 -1.24 4.91
N GLN A 128 0.22 -0.15 5.52
CA GLN A 128 -0.74 0.78 4.93
C GLN A 128 -0.16 1.55 3.75
N THR A 129 -1.02 1.98 2.81
CA THR A 129 -0.66 2.64 1.56
C THR A 129 0.28 3.82 1.76
N LYS A 130 -0.02 4.71 2.72
CA LYS A 130 0.79 5.90 2.98
C LYS A 130 2.23 5.54 3.36
N LEU A 131 2.40 4.59 4.28
CA LEU A 131 3.72 4.14 4.72
C LEU A 131 4.50 3.47 3.58
N LEU A 132 3.82 2.66 2.76
CA LEU A 132 4.44 2.03 1.58
C LEU A 132 4.94 3.07 0.57
N LEU A 133 4.17 4.12 0.33
CA LEU A 133 4.56 5.20 -0.58
C LEU A 133 5.72 6.02 -0.01
N ASP A 134 5.71 6.30 1.28
CA ASP A 134 6.82 6.97 1.96
C ASP A 134 8.10 6.13 1.88
N GLU A 135 8.03 4.81 2.13
CA GLU A 135 9.15 3.86 2.01
C GLU A 135 9.62 3.73 0.55
N LEU A 136 8.69 3.74 -0.43
CA LEU A 136 8.99 3.74 -1.86
C LEU A 136 9.77 5.00 -2.27
N ASN A 137 9.29 6.18 -1.87
CA ASN A 137 9.92 7.46 -2.19
C ASN A 137 11.33 7.56 -1.59
N ARG A 138 11.55 6.99 -0.40
CA ARG A 138 12.87 6.90 0.22
C ARG A 138 13.78 5.85 -0.42
N GLY A 139 13.29 5.05 -1.38
CA GLY A 139 14.04 3.95 -2.01
C GLY A 139 14.26 2.76 -1.06
N GLU A 140 13.52 2.65 0.02
CA GLU A 140 13.49 1.49 0.92
C GLU A 140 12.71 0.33 0.29
N LEU A 141 11.75 0.65 -0.60
CA LEU A 141 11.05 -0.29 -1.47
C LEU A 141 11.38 -0.05 -2.94
N ASP A 142 11.27 -1.07 -3.76
CA ASP A 142 11.49 -1.01 -5.19
C ASP A 142 10.18 -0.83 -5.95
N ALA A 143 9.13 -1.54 -5.53
CA ALA A 143 7.78 -1.42 -6.05
C ALA A 143 6.74 -1.66 -4.96
N VAL A 144 5.51 -1.23 -5.19
CA VAL A 144 4.38 -1.42 -4.28
C VAL A 144 3.17 -1.97 -5.04
N LEU A 145 2.54 -3.03 -4.53
CA LEU A 145 1.27 -3.57 -5.01
C LEU A 145 0.13 -3.02 -4.16
N LEU A 146 -0.76 -2.23 -4.77
CA LEU A 146 -1.77 -1.46 -4.07
C LEU A 146 -3.01 -1.19 -4.93
N ALA A 147 -4.00 -0.50 -4.34
CA ALA A 147 -5.15 -0.01 -5.09
C ALA A 147 -4.85 1.38 -5.71
N LEU A 148 -5.26 1.54 -6.96
CA LEU A 148 -5.14 2.77 -7.74
C LEU A 148 -6.47 3.55 -7.77
N PRO A 149 -6.46 4.87 -8.03
CA PRO A 149 -5.29 5.74 -8.19
C PRO A 149 -4.56 6.02 -6.88
N VAL A 150 -3.32 6.44 -6.98
CA VAL A 150 -2.52 6.93 -5.86
C VAL A 150 -2.49 8.45 -5.91
N GLU A 151 -2.92 9.11 -4.85
CA GLU A 151 -2.91 10.57 -4.74
C GLU A 151 -1.61 11.08 -4.12
N GLY A 152 -1.12 12.22 -4.61
CA GLY A 152 -0.01 12.97 -4.00
C GLY A 152 1.38 12.31 -4.08
N ALA A 153 1.55 11.26 -4.88
CA ALA A 153 2.85 10.61 -5.07
C ALA A 153 3.29 10.67 -6.54
N GLU A 154 4.54 11.06 -6.75
CA GLU A 154 5.19 10.96 -8.07
C GLU A 154 5.63 9.51 -8.32
N VAL A 155 4.73 8.70 -8.86
CA VAL A 155 5.00 7.30 -9.18
C VAL A 155 4.55 6.94 -10.60
N GLU A 156 5.26 6.04 -11.25
CA GLU A 156 4.74 5.32 -12.41
C GLU A 156 3.88 4.17 -11.93
N THR A 157 2.80 3.88 -12.65
CA THR A 157 1.86 2.82 -12.30
C THR A 157 1.60 1.88 -13.46
N LEU A 158 1.35 0.62 -13.13
CA LEU A 158 0.90 -0.42 -14.06
C LEU A 158 -0.39 -1.03 -13.50
N VAL A 159 -1.49 -0.83 -14.22
CA VAL A 159 -2.77 -1.47 -13.89
C VAL A 159 -2.67 -2.97 -14.16
N LEU A 160 -3.11 -3.79 -13.21
CA LEU A 160 -3.08 -5.24 -13.30
C LEU A 160 -4.47 -5.85 -13.51
N PHE A 161 -5.42 -5.50 -12.65
CA PHE A 161 -6.80 -6.00 -12.72
C PHE A 161 -7.75 -5.17 -11.85
N ASP A 162 -9.05 -5.33 -12.10
CA ASP A 162 -10.10 -4.81 -11.24
C ASP A 162 -10.56 -5.91 -10.25
N ASP A 163 -10.67 -5.53 -8.98
CA ASP A 163 -11.07 -6.37 -7.86
C ASP A 163 -12.46 -5.92 -7.39
N ALA A 164 -13.50 -6.68 -7.77
CA ALA A 164 -14.86 -6.35 -7.44
C ALA A 164 -15.15 -6.50 -5.94
N PHE A 165 -16.12 -5.75 -5.43
CA PHE A 165 -16.61 -5.93 -4.06
C PHE A 165 -17.85 -6.81 -4.03
N LEU A 166 -17.96 -7.60 -2.97
CA LEU A 166 -19.15 -8.33 -2.57
C LEU A 166 -19.63 -7.76 -1.23
N LEU A 167 -20.94 -7.77 -1.00
CA LEU A 167 -21.49 -7.48 0.30
C LEU A 167 -21.48 -8.76 1.14
N ALA A 168 -20.76 -8.74 2.27
CA ALA A 168 -20.75 -9.81 3.25
C ALA A 168 -21.76 -9.49 4.35
N VAL A 169 -22.72 -10.38 4.56
CA VAL A 169 -23.78 -10.25 5.57
C VAL A 169 -23.88 -11.52 6.41
N PRO A 170 -24.40 -11.46 7.65
CA PRO A 170 -24.71 -12.65 8.43
C PRO A 170 -25.61 -13.62 7.66
N ALA A 171 -25.43 -14.94 7.81
CA ALA A 171 -26.26 -15.94 7.13
C ALA A 171 -27.76 -15.81 7.46
N ALA A 172 -28.08 -15.34 8.67
CA ALA A 172 -29.46 -15.09 9.12
C ALA A 172 -30.05 -13.77 8.59
N ASP A 173 -29.28 -12.94 7.88
CA ASP A 173 -29.78 -11.68 7.31
C ASP A 173 -30.95 -11.94 6.33
N ALA A 174 -31.90 -10.99 6.24
CA ALA A 174 -33.10 -11.13 5.43
C ALA A 174 -32.85 -11.10 3.91
N LEU A 175 -31.69 -10.56 3.49
CA LEU A 175 -31.34 -10.49 2.06
C LEU A 175 -31.19 -11.90 1.47
N PRO A 176 -31.86 -12.23 0.33
CA PRO A 176 -31.78 -13.56 -0.27
C PRO A 176 -30.37 -13.89 -0.80
N ALA A 177 -29.87 -15.09 -0.54
CA ALA A 177 -28.50 -15.52 -0.86
C ALA A 177 -28.15 -15.51 -2.37
N ARG A 178 -29.13 -15.45 -3.26
CA ARG A 178 -28.96 -15.42 -4.73
C ARG A 178 -29.34 -14.11 -5.38
N SER A 179 -29.72 -13.09 -4.59
CA SER A 179 -30.05 -11.77 -5.11
C SER A 179 -28.79 -10.97 -5.40
N ARG A 180 -28.84 -10.14 -6.43
CA ARG A 180 -27.92 -9.01 -6.57
C ARG A 180 -28.46 -7.87 -5.72
N VAL A 181 -27.54 -7.14 -5.08
CA VAL A 181 -27.89 -6.02 -4.21
C VAL A 181 -27.53 -4.70 -4.86
N GLY A 182 -28.30 -3.66 -4.59
CA GLY A 182 -27.95 -2.29 -4.91
C GLY A 182 -27.10 -1.66 -3.79
N VAL A 183 -26.59 -0.46 -4.04
CA VAL A 183 -25.90 0.32 -3.00
C VAL A 183 -26.89 0.71 -1.89
N GLU A 184 -28.13 0.93 -2.27
CA GLU A 184 -29.25 1.28 -1.41
C GLU A 184 -29.63 0.17 -0.41
N ASP A 185 -29.28 -1.08 -0.73
CA ASP A 185 -29.52 -2.23 0.14
C ASP A 185 -28.46 -2.35 1.26
N VAL A 186 -27.38 -1.56 1.16
CA VAL A 186 -26.31 -1.56 2.17
C VAL A 186 -26.75 -0.73 3.37
N ASP A 187 -27.04 -1.38 4.47
CA ASP A 187 -27.31 -0.70 5.74
C ASP A 187 -26.04 -0.02 6.26
N GLN A 188 -25.93 1.28 5.97
CA GLN A 188 -24.77 2.09 6.34
C GLN A 188 -24.56 2.15 7.86
N GLY A 189 -25.63 2.08 8.66
CA GLY A 189 -25.56 2.06 10.12
C GLY A 189 -24.94 0.79 10.70
N ARG A 190 -24.91 -0.29 9.89
CA ARG A 190 -24.32 -1.58 10.25
C ARG A 190 -23.00 -1.87 9.54
N LEU A 191 -22.45 -0.92 8.79
CA LEU A 191 -21.22 -1.12 8.01
C LEU A 191 -19.99 -1.20 8.93
N ILE A 192 -19.32 -2.35 8.94
CA ILE A 192 -18.05 -2.55 9.63
C ILE A 192 -16.94 -2.28 8.65
N LEU A 193 -16.00 -1.39 9.02
CA LEU A 193 -14.89 -0.95 8.19
C LEU A 193 -13.55 -1.30 8.83
N LEU A 194 -12.51 -1.36 8.02
CA LEU A 194 -11.15 -1.34 8.53
C LEU A 194 -10.83 0.01 9.19
N GLU A 195 -9.81 0.03 10.05
CA GLU A 195 -9.32 1.25 10.68
C GLU A 195 -8.82 2.27 9.66
N GLU A 196 -8.66 3.51 10.11
CA GLU A 196 -8.09 4.59 9.29
C GLU A 196 -6.70 4.24 8.76
N GLY A 197 -6.40 4.72 7.53
CA GLY A 197 -5.16 4.43 6.82
C GLY A 197 -5.23 3.21 5.89
N HIS A 198 -6.28 2.41 5.96
CA HIS A 198 -6.55 1.36 4.98
C HIS A 198 -7.36 1.91 3.81
N CYS A 199 -6.80 1.86 2.59
CA CYS A 199 -7.47 2.35 1.38
C CYS A 199 -8.85 1.69 1.15
N LEU A 200 -9.04 0.45 1.58
CA LEU A 200 -10.32 -0.25 1.49
C LEU A 200 -11.43 0.46 2.28
N ARG A 201 -11.11 1.08 3.43
CA ARG A 201 -12.06 1.89 4.19
C ARG A 201 -12.57 3.06 3.35
N ASP A 202 -11.64 3.84 2.79
CA ASP A 202 -11.98 5.01 1.98
C ASP A 202 -12.78 4.64 0.73
N GLN A 203 -12.42 3.53 0.09
CA GLN A 203 -13.14 2.97 -1.06
C GLN A 203 -14.56 2.53 -0.71
N ALA A 204 -14.74 1.85 0.43
CA ALA A 204 -16.06 1.44 0.90
C ALA A 204 -16.95 2.65 1.22
N LEU A 205 -16.40 3.65 1.90
CA LEU A 205 -17.12 4.90 2.21
C LEU A 205 -17.51 5.66 0.94
N ALA A 206 -16.59 5.79 -0.02
CA ALA A 206 -16.84 6.45 -1.29
C ALA A 206 -17.93 5.73 -2.09
N PHE A 207 -17.91 4.39 -2.11
CA PHE A 207 -18.92 3.60 -2.79
C PHE A 207 -20.31 3.73 -2.14
N CYS A 208 -20.39 3.67 -0.82
CA CYS A 208 -21.64 3.83 -0.10
C CYS A 208 -22.12 5.28 -0.01
N ALA A 209 -21.43 6.26 -0.64
CA ALA A 209 -21.68 7.69 -0.52
C ALA A 209 -21.80 8.19 0.93
N THR A 210 -21.11 7.51 1.85
CA THR A 210 -21.14 7.82 3.28
C THR A 210 -20.07 8.87 3.58
N PRO A 211 -20.43 10.06 4.14
CA PRO A 211 -19.45 11.04 4.55
C PRO A 211 -18.50 10.45 5.60
N ARG A 212 -17.20 10.76 5.52
CA ARG A 212 -16.21 10.29 6.52
C ARG A 212 -16.58 10.63 7.96
N ARG A 213 -17.32 11.73 8.18
CA ARG A 213 -17.78 12.17 9.50
C ARG A 213 -18.87 11.29 10.09
N ASP A 214 -19.65 10.63 9.22
CA ASP A 214 -20.79 9.79 9.59
C ASP A 214 -20.43 8.29 9.56
N ALA A 215 -19.12 7.97 9.36
CA ALA A 215 -18.64 6.59 9.41
C ALA A 215 -18.95 6.00 10.79
N PRO A 216 -19.53 4.78 10.86
CA PRO A 216 -19.87 4.16 12.13
C PRO A 216 -18.68 4.15 13.08
N ALA A 217 -18.83 4.80 14.23
CA ALA A 217 -17.82 4.79 15.28
C ALA A 217 -18.03 3.52 16.12
N GLY A 218 -16.99 2.74 16.32
CA GLY A 218 -17.01 1.75 17.38
C GLY A 218 -16.49 0.36 17.07
N LEU A 219 -16.58 -0.15 15.85
CA LEU A 219 -16.03 -1.46 15.50
C LEU A 219 -15.10 -1.32 14.31
N GLY A 220 -13.82 -1.07 14.60
CA GLY A 220 -12.74 -1.07 13.62
C GLY A 220 -11.82 -2.28 13.84
N ALA A 221 -11.23 -2.77 12.77
CA ALA A 221 -10.23 -3.82 12.82
C ALA A 221 -9.13 -3.54 11.80
N THR A 222 -7.94 -4.03 12.07
CA THR A 222 -6.79 -3.89 11.16
C THR A 222 -6.75 -4.94 10.07
N SER A 223 -7.57 -6.02 10.18
CA SER A 223 -7.57 -7.12 9.21
C SER A 223 -8.99 -7.49 8.74
N LEU A 224 -9.10 -7.91 7.48
CA LEU A 224 -10.35 -8.43 6.92
C LEU A 224 -10.83 -9.69 7.65
N ALA A 225 -9.94 -10.56 8.10
CA ALA A 225 -10.29 -11.75 8.86
C ALA A 225 -11.06 -11.38 10.14
N THR A 226 -10.62 -10.38 10.89
CA THR A 226 -11.33 -9.90 12.08
C THR A 226 -12.70 -9.31 11.72
N VAL A 227 -12.78 -8.48 10.68
CA VAL A 227 -14.05 -7.92 10.19
C VAL A 227 -15.02 -9.03 9.81
N MET A 228 -14.56 -10.06 9.10
CA MET A 228 -15.40 -11.19 8.71
C MET A 228 -15.91 -12.00 9.91
N GLN A 229 -15.12 -12.13 10.97
CA GLN A 229 -15.61 -12.75 12.23
C GLN A 229 -16.67 -11.89 12.91
N MET A 230 -16.57 -10.57 12.87
CA MET A 230 -17.63 -9.68 13.37
C MET A 230 -18.92 -9.85 12.57
N VAL A 231 -18.84 -9.92 11.24
CA VAL A 231 -20.00 -10.20 10.37
C VAL A 231 -20.60 -11.56 10.68
N ALA A 232 -19.77 -12.60 10.80
CA ALA A 232 -20.22 -13.96 11.13
C ALA A 232 -20.99 -14.05 12.45
N ASN A 233 -20.70 -13.16 13.40
CA ASN A 233 -21.36 -13.07 14.70
C ASN A 233 -22.48 -12.02 14.76
N GLY A 234 -22.89 -11.45 13.62
CA GLY A 234 -24.06 -10.59 13.52
C GLY A 234 -23.86 -9.13 13.92
N TYR A 235 -22.62 -8.68 14.10
CA TYR A 235 -22.32 -7.29 14.50
C TYR A 235 -22.56 -6.26 13.39
N GLY A 236 -22.63 -6.70 12.12
CA GLY A 236 -22.88 -5.83 11.00
C GLY A 236 -22.61 -6.48 9.65
N VAL A 237 -22.35 -5.66 8.64
CA VAL A 237 -22.06 -6.06 7.26
C VAL A 237 -20.78 -5.40 6.79
N THR A 238 -20.14 -5.94 5.75
CA THR A 238 -18.92 -5.32 5.19
C THR A 238 -18.80 -5.53 3.68
N LEU A 239 -17.93 -4.74 3.04
CA LEU A 239 -17.53 -4.97 1.66
C LEU A 239 -16.28 -5.86 1.62
N LEU A 240 -16.41 -7.03 1.00
CA LEU A 240 -15.33 -7.99 0.84
C LEU A 240 -14.79 -7.94 -0.59
N PRO A 241 -13.47 -7.67 -0.80
CA PRO A 241 -12.85 -7.76 -2.11
C PRO A 241 -12.89 -9.19 -2.67
N GLU A 242 -13.09 -9.34 -3.98
CA GLU A 242 -13.22 -10.65 -4.62
C GLU A 242 -11.95 -11.52 -4.46
N VAL A 243 -10.77 -10.91 -4.42
CA VAL A 243 -9.49 -11.62 -4.16
C VAL A 243 -9.47 -12.32 -2.80
N ALA A 244 -10.25 -11.85 -1.83
CA ALA A 244 -10.30 -12.40 -0.48
C ALA A 244 -11.34 -13.52 -0.32
N VAL A 245 -12.25 -13.70 -1.28
CA VAL A 245 -13.39 -14.63 -1.18
C VAL A 245 -12.97 -16.08 -0.90
N ASP A 246 -11.94 -16.57 -1.56
CA ASP A 246 -11.47 -17.95 -1.41
C ASP A 246 -10.94 -18.27 0.00
N VAL A 247 -10.54 -17.26 0.74
CA VAL A 247 -10.02 -17.39 2.12
C VAL A 247 -11.10 -17.03 3.13
N GLU A 248 -11.65 -15.83 3.03
CA GLU A 248 -12.57 -15.25 4.03
C GLU A 248 -14.03 -15.67 3.84
N GLY A 249 -14.40 -16.11 2.64
CA GLY A 249 -15.78 -16.52 2.32
C GLY A 249 -16.14 -17.95 2.70
N ARG A 250 -15.30 -18.66 3.44
CA ARG A 250 -15.51 -20.09 3.79
C ARG A 250 -16.44 -20.28 4.97
N ASP A 251 -16.66 -19.27 5.79
CA ASP A 251 -17.52 -19.36 6.98
C ASP A 251 -19.00 -19.41 6.55
N ARG A 252 -19.68 -20.53 6.85
CA ARG A 252 -21.10 -20.74 6.52
C ARG A 252 -22.03 -19.79 7.28
N ARG A 253 -21.56 -19.10 8.30
CA ARG A 253 -22.32 -18.07 9.03
C ARG A 253 -22.40 -16.75 8.27
N VAL A 254 -21.71 -16.63 7.12
CA VAL A 254 -21.70 -15.45 6.27
C VAL A 254 -22.27 -15.77 4.89
N LYS A 255 -23.12 -14.89 4.36
CA LYS A 255 -23.52 -14.85 2.95
C LYS A 255 -22.74 -13.78 2.21
N LEU A 256 -22.30 -14.10 1.00
CA LEU A 256 -21.66 -13.15 0.08
C LEU A 256 -22.64 -12.85 -1.06
N LEU A 257 -22.96 -11.58 -1.24
CA LEU A 257 -23.91 -11.08 -2.23
C LEU A 257 -23.17 -10.22 -3.25
N ARG A 258 -23.41 -10.43 -4.54
CA ARG A 258 -22.88 -9.58 -5.60
C ARG A 258 -23.72 -8.35 -5.79
N PHE A 259 -23.08 -7.25 -6.16
CA PHE A 259 -23.78 -6.03 -6.52
C PHE A 259 -24.38 -6.11 -7.94
N SER A 260 -25.44 -5.35 -8.14
CA SER A 260 -25.99 -5.07 -9.49
C SER A 260 -24.99 -4.24 -10.30
N ALA A 261 -25.09 -4.31 -11.63
CA ALA A 261 -24.21 -3.53 -12.50
C ALA A 261 -24.58 -2.02 -12.44
N PRO A 262 -23.59 -1.12 -12.41
CA PRO A 262 -22.15 -1.39 -12.40
C PRO A 262 -21.68 -1.89 -11.04
N GLU A 263 -21.01 -3.05 -11.02
CA GLU A 263 -20.46 -3.62 -9.79
C GLU A 263 -19.37 -2.70 -9.24
N PRO A 264 -19.38 -2.37 -7.92
CA PRO A 264 -18.29 -1.62 -7.32
C PRO A 264 -16.99 -2.44 -7.38
N ALA A 265 -15.91 -1.78 -7.73
CA ALA A 265 -14.63 -2.42 -7.83
C ALA A 265 -13.52 -1.42 -7.50
N ARG A 266 -12.35 -1.94 -7.14
CA ARG A 266 -11.12 -1.19 -7.04
C ARG A 266 -10.15 -1.68 -8.10
N THR A 267 -9.37 -0.77 -8.66
CA THR A 267 -8.30 -1.11 -9.61
C THR A 267 -7.04 -1.44 -8.85
N ILE A 268 -6.46 -2.60 -9.08
CA ILE A 268 -5.20 -3.03 -8.46
C ILE A 268 -4.06 -2.86 -9.45
N GLY A 269 -2.94 -2.34 -8.95
CA GLY A 269 -1.76 -2.10 -9.78
C GLY A 269 -0.46 -2.13 -8.99
N LEU A 270 0.63 -2.12 -9.74
CA LEU A 270 1.97 -1.87 -9.24
C LEU A 270 2.29 -0.39 -9.38
N ALA A 271 3.02 0.16 -8.41
CA ALA A 271 3.58 1.50 -8.44
C ALA A 271 5.07 1.45 -8.13
N TRP A 272 5.87 2.31 -8.78
CA TRP A 272 7.31 2.44 -8.55
C TRP A 272 7.79 3.86 -8.84
N ARG A 273 9.00 4.19 -8.40
CA ARG A 273 9.60 5.51 -8.68
C ARG A 273 9.89 5.66 -10.18
N PRO A 274 9.62 6.83 -10.79
CA PRO A 274 9.95 7.09 -12.20
C PRO A 274 11.46 6.96 -12.51
N THR A 275 12.30 7.18 -11.50
CA THR A 275 13.76 7.07 -11.60
C THR A 275 14.27 5.63 -11.58
N SER A 276 13.44 4.66 -11.23
CA SER A 276 13.88 3.27 -11.08
C SER A 276 14.31 2.65 -12.41
N PRO A 277 15.52 2.06 -12.48
CA PRO A 277 16.00 1.39 -13.68
C PRO A 277 15.33 0.03 -13.91
N ARG A 278 14.51 -0.44 -12.96
CA ARG A 278 13.93 -1.80 -12.92
C ARG A 278 12.52 -1.89 -13.51
N ARG A 279 12.11 -0.91 -14.33
CA ARG A 279 10.78 -0.90 -14.96
C ARG A 279 10.40 -2.22 -15.62
N LYS A 280 11.33 -2.85 -16.37
CA LYS A 280 11.09 -4.16 -17.03
C LYS A 280 10.82 -5.27 -16.01
N ASP A 281 11.45 -5.24 -14.84
CA ASP A 281 11.20 -6.20 -13.78
C ASP A 281 9.78 -6.03 -13.23
N PHE A 282 9.32 -4.78 -13.04
CA PHE A 282 7.99 -4.51 -12.53
C PHE A 282 6.90 -4.88 -13.53
N GLU A 283 7.13 -4.66 -14.82
CA GLU A 283 6.25 -5.14 -15.90
C GLU A 283 6.15 -6.67 -15.91
N ALA A 284 7.30 -7.37 -15.79
CA ALA A 284 7.35 -8.83 -15.72
C ALA A 284 6.69 -9.37 -14.43
N LEU A 285 6.95 -8.74 -13.29
CA LEU A 285 6.29 -9.08 -12.02
C LEU A 285 4.77 -8.88 -12.13
N GLY A 286 4.33 -7.76 -12.70
CA GLY A 286 2.92 -7.47 -12.92
C GLY A 286 2.23 -8.54 -13.76
N LYS A 287 2.89 -9.02 -14.82
CA LYS A 287 2.39 -10.13 -15.64
C LYS A 287 2.28 -11.43 -14.83
N ILE A 288 3.27 -11.77 -14.01
CA ILE A 288 3.23 -12.96 -13.16
C ILE A 288 2.09 -12.86 -12.15
N VAL A 289 1.88 -11.68 -11.54
CA VAL A 289 0.76 -11.43 -10.60
C VAL A 289 -0.59 -11.60 -11.30
N ALA A 290 -0.78 -10.97 -12.47
CA ALA A 290 -2.01 -11.07 -13.25
C ALA A 290 -2.29 -12.52 -13.70
N ASP A 291 -1.29 -13.25 -14.19
CA ASP A 291 -1.39 -14.66 -14.60
C ASP A 291 -1.76 -15.56 -13.40
N ALA A 292 -1.11 -15.35 -12.25
CA ALA A 292 -1.34 -16.14 -11.04
C ALA A 292 -2.77 -16.01 -10.51
N LEU A 293 -3.37 -14.85 -10.68
CA LEU A 293 -4.74 -14.58 -10.26
C LEU A 293 -5.78 -14.99 -11.31
N GLY A 294 -5.32 -15.34 -12.53
CA GLY A 294 -6.21 -15.60 -13.66
C GLY A 294 -7.01 -14.34 -14.00
N ALA A 295 -6.36 -13.19 -14.07
CA ALA A 295 -7.00 -11.90 -14.32
C ALA A 295 -7.88 -11.92 -15.57
N ALA A 296 -7.48 -12.67 -16.60
CA ALA A 296 -8.34 -12.96 -17.75
C ALA A 296 -9.63 -13.72 -17.37
N LYS A 297 -9.60 -14.57 -16.32
CA LYS A 297 -10.78 -15.30 -15.83
C LYS A 297 -11.66 -14.44 -14.90
N LEU A 298 -11.08 -13.49 -14.17
CA LEU A 298 -11.84 -12.50 -13.40
C LEU A 298 -12.67 -11.60 -14.35
N HIS A 299 -12.08 -11.18 -15.47
CA HIS A 299 -12.81 -10.46 -16.52
C HIS A 299 -13.86 -11.35 -17.23
N ALA A 300 -13.56 -12.61 -17.51
CA ALA A 300 -14.47 -13.55 -18.16
C ALA A 300 -15.62 -14.01 -17.26
N ARG A 301 -15.42 -14.13 -15.94
CA ARG A 301 -16.51 -14.37 -14.97
C ARG A 301 -17.51 -13.21 -14.92
N ARG A 302 -17.06 -11.98 -15.18
CA ARG A 302 -17.97 -10.81 -15.39
C ARG A 302 -18.84 -10.99 -16.64
N ALA A 303 -18.30 -11.51 -17.73
CA ALA A 303 -19.00 -11.68 -18.99
C ALA A 303 -20.01 -12.85 -19.00
N THR A 304 -19.71 -13.96 -18.30
CA THR A 304 -20.57 -15.15 -18.24
C THR A 304 -21.74 -15.06 -17.26
N LEU A 305 -21.80 -14.02 -16.43
CA LEU A 305 -22.90 -13.77 -15.49
C LEU A 305 -23.88 -12.70 -15.98
N GLN A 306 -23.76 -12.23 -17.24
CA GLN A 306 -24.86 -11.47 -17.87
C GLN A 306 -25.98 -12.48 -18.19
N PRO A 307 -27.23 -12.27 -17.69
CA PRO A 307 -28.36 -13.06 -18.13
C PRO A 307 -28.57 -12.83 -19.61
N ALA A 308 -28.71 -13.92 -20.37
CA ALA A 308 -29.24 -13.85 -21.72
C ALA A 308 -30.59 -13.08 -21.65
N LYS A 309 -30.78 -12.16 -22.62
CA LYS A 309 -31.97 -11.34 -22.79
C LYS A 309 -33.23 -12.18 -22.84
#